data_6004b00b15a36291bdfcb3fd508e74b6
#
_entry.id   6004b00b15a36291bdfcb3fd508e74b6
#
_cell.length_a   1.000
_cell.length_b   1.000
_cell.length_c   1.000
_cell.angle_alpha   90.00
_cell.angle_beta   90.00
_cell.angle_gamma   90.00
#
_symmetry.space_group_name_H-M   'P 1'
#
loop_
_entity.id
_entity.type
_entity.pdbx_description
1 polymer ?
#
loop_
_entity_poly.entity_id
_entity_poly.type
_entity_poly.pdbx_seq_one_letter_code
_entity_poly.pdbx_strand_id
1 'polypeptide(L)'
;THEYGKEAMMFLGDHWIGTEPFMEEFATIGLDAVVGSVGNGSTLRLISDIEGVKYTEGRFLPYFFPDTFCDGGDPVKEAKENWITARRAILRKPIDRIGYGGYLKLTLDFPEFLDYVENVCNEFRELYENAKGTIPYCVRKVAVLNSWGKIRSWGCHMVHHALYQKQNYSYAGIIEALSGAPFDVRFISFDDILANPEILKDLDVIINVGDG
;
A
#
# COMPACT_ATOMS: atom_id res chain seq x y z
N THR A 1 20.33 14.68 -0.02
CA THR A 1 19.32 14.79 1.05
C THR A 1 19.95 14.45 2.39
N HIS A 2 20.52 13.27 2.55
CA HIS A 2 21.16 12.82 3.81
C HIS A 2 22.35 13.67 4.22
N GLU A 3 23.10 14.22 3.26
CA GLU A 3 24.21 15.15 3.50
C GLU A 3 23.78 16.37 4.31
N TYR A 4 22.51 16.78 4.20
CA TYR A 4 21.93 17.88 4.95
C TYR A 4 21.12 17.45 6.18
N GLY A 5 21.26 16.19 6.61
CA GLY A 5 20.51 15.65 7.73
C GLY A 5 18.99 15.55 7.49
N LYS A 6 18.57 15.43 6.22
CA LYS A 6 17.17 15.33 5.85
C LYS A 6 16.87 13.91 5.36
N GLU A 7 15.65 13.47 5.62
CA GLU A 7 15.13 12.19 5.12
C GLU A 7 14.68 12.32 3.67
N ALA A 8 14.88 11.25 2.91
CA ALA A 8 14.39 11.10 1.55
C ALA A 8 13.12 10.24 1.56
N MET A 9 12.03 10.83 1.12
CA MET A 9 10.73 10.17 1.08
C MET A 9 10.24 10.11 -0.38
N MET A 10 9.73 8.96 -0.80
CA MET A 10 9.15 8.79 -2.12
C MET A 10 7.68 8.40 -2.02
N PHE A 11 6.83 9.16 -2.71
CA PHE A 11 5.45 8.77 -2.93
C PHE A 11 5.38 7.76 -4.08
N LEU A 12 4.86 6.60 -3.78
CA LEU A 12 4.61 5.55 -4.75
C LEU A 12 3.16 5.70 -5.20
N GLY A 13 2.96 6.13 -6.41
CA GLY A 13 1.62 6.30 -7.00
C GLY A 13 0.78 5.01 -6.90
N ASP A 14 -0.49 5.12 -7.15
CA ASP A 14 -1.49 4.06 -6.91
C ASP A 14 -1.18 2.72 -7.59
N HIS A 15 -0.39 2.74 -8.63
CA HIS A 15 -0.10 1.53 -9.42
C HIS A 15 1.38 1.12 -9.40
N TRP A 16 2.25 1.83 -8.68
CA TRP A 16 3.67 1.50 -8.57
C TRP A 16 4.40 1.43 -9.92
N ILE A 17 3.83 2.04 -10.96
CA ILE A 17 4.37 2.04 -12.29
C ILE A 17 5.75 2.70 -12.28
N GLY A 18 6.76 1.96 -12.71
CA GLY A 18 8.14 2.44 -12.74
C GLY A 18 8.92 2.25 -11.43
N THR A 19 8.32 1.67 -10.41
CA THR A 19 9.00 1.33 -9.15
C THR A 19 8.89 -0.16 -8.89
N GLU A 20 9.99 -0.78 -8.55
CA GLU A 20 10.06 -2.21 -8.20
C GLU A 20 10.58 -2.36 -6.76
N PRO A 21 9.73 -2.05 -5.75
CA PRO A 21 10.19 -1.91 -4.37
C PRO A 21 10.56 -3.24 -3.69
N PHE A 22 10.27 -4.35 -4.34
CA PHE A 22 10.62 -5.69 -3.86
C PHE A 22 11.91 -6.24 -4.50
N MET A 23 12.59 -5.43 -5.33
CA MET A 23 13.90 -5.79 -5.86
C MET A 23 14.98 -5.53 -4.81
N GLU A 24 15.98 -6.40 -4.77
CA GLU A 24 17.12 -6.28 -3.86
C GLU A 24 17.81 -4.92 -3.98
N GLU A 25 17.94 -4.38 -5.18
CA GLU A 25 18.56 -3.10 -5.44
C GLU A 25 17.76 -1.90 -4.92
N PHE A 26 16.48 -2.08 -4.59
CA PHE A 26 15.65 -0.99 -4.10
C PHE A 26 16.25 -0.33 -2.86
N ALA A 27 16.81 -1.11 -1.95
CA ALA A 27 17.48 -0.59 -0.75
C ALA A 27 18.67 0.32 -1.09
N THR A 28 19.32 0.12 -2.25
CA THR A 28 20.49 0.92 -2.68
C THR A 28 20.10 2.34 -3.10
N ILE A 29 18.83 2.60 -3.39
CA ILE A 29 18.33 3.95 -3.73
C ILE A 29 18.49 4.90 -2.54
N GLY A 30 18.52 4.37 -1.31
CA GLY A 30 18.75 5.15 -0.10
C GLY A 30 17.53 5.99 0.31
N LEU A 31 16.34 5.49 0.10
CA LEU A 31 15.11 6.09 0.61
C LEU A 31 14.95 5.79 2.10
N ASP A 32 14.53 6.81 2.86
CA ASP A 32 14.18 6.61 4.26
C ASP A 32 12.74 6.14 4.42
N ALA A 33 11.86 6.58 3.53
CA ALA A 33 10.45 6.25 3.59
C ALA A 33 9.81 6.06 2.22
N VAL A 34 8.81 5.20 2.20
CA VAL A 34 7.86 5.09 1.09
C VAL A 34 6.46 5.44 1.57
N VAL A 35 5.72 6.11 0.70
CA VAL A 35 4.41 6.66 1.02
C VAL A 35 3.41 6.21 -0.04
N GLY A 36 2.26 5.76 0.39
CA GLY A 36 1.15 5.41 -0.49
C GLY A 36 -0.18 5.99 -0.07
N SER A 37 -1.15 5.88 -0.94
CA SER A 37 -2.50 6.36 -0.71
C SER A 37 -3.27 5.43 0.25
N VAL A 38 -4.02 6.00 1.19
CA VAL A 38 -5.03 5.29 1.98
C VAL A 38 -6.33 5.22 1.18
N GLY A 39 -6.27 4.56 0.02
CA GLY A 39 -7.45 4.38 -0.83
C GLY A 39 -8.08 3.00 -0.68
N ASN A 40 -7.25 2.01 -0.37
CA ASN A 40 -7.67 0.62 -0.28
C ASN A 40 -6.67 -0.19 0.56
N GLY A 41 -7.06 -1.42 0.91
CA GLY A 41 -6.21 -2.32 1.70
C GLY A 41 -5.03 -2.87 0.89
N SER A 42 -5.19 -3.04 -0.42
CA SER A 42 -4.13 -3.60 -1.27
C SER A 42 -2.91 -2.69 -1.33
N THR A 43 -3.08 -1.39 -1.50
CA THR A 43 -1.96 -0.43 -1.50
C THR A 43 -1.22 -0.45 -0.17
N LEU A 44 -1.92 -0.38 0.96
CA LEU A 44 -1.30 -0.40 2.28
C LEU A 44 -0.60 -1.72 2.56
N ARG A 45 -1.19 -2.83 2.12
CA ARG A 45 -0.60 -4.15 2.30
C ARG A 45 0.71 -4.30 1.51
N LEU A 46 0.75 -3.82 0.28
CA LEU A 46 1.97 -3.79 -0.54
C LEU A 46 3.05 -2.92 0.10
N ILE A 47 2.69 -1.71 0.53
CA ILE A 47 3.62 -0.78 1.16
C ILE A 47 4.23 -1.39 2.43
N SER A 48 3.42 -2.04 3.26
CA SER A 48 3.87 -2.62 4.52
C SER A 48 4.90 -3.74 4.37
N ASP A 49 5.03 -4.34 3.20
CA ASP A 49 6.00 -5.41 2.92
C ASP A 49 7.31 -4.91 2.33
N ILE A 50 7.45 -3.62 2.03
CA ILE A 50 8.68 -3.08 1.45
C ILE A 50 9.80 -3.14 2.46
N GLU A 51 10.89 -3.75 2.05
CA GLU A 51 12.14 -3.79 2.78
C GLU A 51 13.08 -2.66 2.36
N GLY A 52 14.11 -2.39 3.17
CA GLY A 52 15.14 -1.41 2.82
C GLY A 52 14.78 0.06 3.06
N VAL A 53 13.65 0.34 3.72
CA VAL A 53 13.26 1.68 4.17
C VAL A 53 13.14 1.71 5.70
N LYS A 54 13.30 2.90 6.29
CA LYS A 54 13.18 3.07 7.75
C LYS A 54 11.74 2.99 8.22
N TYR A 55 10.81 3.51 7.40
CA TYR A 55 9.39 3.50 7.72
C TYR A 55 8.51 3.58 6.47
N THR A 56 7.28 3.18 6.65
CA THR A 56 6.22 3.20 5.64
C THR A 56 5.11 4.14 6.08
N GLU A 57 4.48 4.84 5.16
CA GLU A 57 3.47 5.85 5.46
C GLU A 57 2.26 5.73 4.53
N GLY A 58 1.07 5.79 5.11
CA GLY A 58 -0.19 5.93 4.40
C GLY A 58 -0.71 7.36 4.48
N ARG A 59 -1.15 7.92 3.36
CA ARG A 59 -1.77 9.25 3.34
C ARG A 59 -3.18 9.19 2.80
N PHE A 60 -4.10 9.83 3.52
CA PHE A 60 -5.35 10.23 2.92
C PHE A 60 -5.05 11.26 1.85
N LEU A 61 -5.23 10.84 0.62
CA LEU A 61 -5.09 11.68 -0.56
C LEU A 61 -6.42 11.61 -1.29
N PRO A 62 -7.33 12.54 -1.06
CA PRO A 62 -8.42 12.76 -1.99
C PRO A 62 -7.79 13.31 -3.27
N TYR A 63 -7.48 12.39 -4.18
CA TYR A 63 -6.50 12.65 -5.23
C TYR A 63 -7.05 13.41 -6.42
N PHE A 64 -8.33 13.36 -6.63
CA PHE A 64 -8.98 14.03 -7.76
C PHE A 64 -9.65 15.30 -7.29
N PHE A 65 -8.83 16.26 -7.02
CA PHE A 65 -9.10 17.52 -6.36
C PHE A 65 -10.38 18.24 -6.70
N PRO A 66 -10.75 18.37 -7.99
CA PRO A 66 -11.97 19.09 -8.29
C PRO A 66 -13.20 18.32 -7.85
N ASP A 67 -13.09 17.01 -7.68
CA ASP A 67 -14.23 16.12 -7.52
C ASP A 67 -14.63 15.92 -6.05
N THR A 68 -13.67 16.08 -5.14
CA THR A 68 -13.89 15.81 -3.71
C THR A 68 -13.93 17.07 -2.87
N PHE A 69 -12.99 18.00 -3.06
CA PHE A 69 -12.93 19.27 -2.36
C PHE A 69 -13.55 20.40 -3.21
N CYS A 70 -14.83 20.32 -3.45
CA CYS A 70 -15.60 21.30 -4.22
C CYS A 70 -17.00 21.46 -3.64
N ASP A 71 -17.74 22.44 -4.12
CA ASP A 71 -19.14 22.62 -3.75
C ASP A 71 -19.96 21.36 -4.06
N GLY A 72 -20.57 20.79 -3.05
CA GLY A 72 -21.32 19.54 -3.14
C GLY A 72 -20.48 18.25 -3.05
N GLY A 73 -19.15 18.35 -2.92
CA GLY A 73 -18.28 17.22 -2.62
C GLY A 73 -18.38 16.77 -1.15
N ASP A 74 -18.09 15.50 -0.89
CA ASP A 74 -18.14 14.92 0.46
C ASP A 74 -16.82 14.18 0.78
N PRO A 75 -15.78 14.94 1.15
CA PRO A 75 -14.48 14.34 1.48
C PRO A 75 -14.52 13.47 2.75
N VAL A 76 -15.45 13.72 3.65
CA VAL A 76 -15.63 12.91 4.86
C VAL A 76 -16.13 11.51 4.51
N LYS A 77 -17.12 11.43 3.62
CA LYS A 77 -17.67 10.16 3.16
C LYS A 77 -16.60 9.35 2.46
N GLU A 78 -15.86 9.96 1.55
CA GLU A 78 -14.75 9.29 0.83
C GLU A 78 -13.69 8.78 1.80
N ALA A 79 -13.26 9.60 2.75
CA ALA A 79 -12.27 9.19 3.74
C ALA A 79 -12.78 8.03 4.63
N LYS A 80 -14.07 8.01 4.98
CA LYS A 80 -14.68 6.90 5.73
C LYS A 80 -14.67 5.60 4.92
N GLU A 81 -15.06 5.65 3.67
CA GLU A 81 -15.07 4.49 2.77
C GLU A 81 -13.65 3.93 2.61
N ASN A 82 -12.67 4.80 2.38
CA ASN A 82 -11.27 4.44 2.26
C ASN A 82 -10.72 3.81 3.55
N TRP A 83 -11.01 4.40 4.70
CA TRP A 83 -10.52 3.91 5.98
C TRP A 83 -11.10 2.55 6.37
N ILE A 84 -12.38 2.32 6.15
CA ILE A 84 -13.02 1.04 6.44
C ILE A 84 -12.30 -0.11 5.69
N THR A 85 -11.90 0.14 4.46
CA THR A 85 -11.19 -0.83 3.64
C THR A 85 -9.72 -0.97 4.06
N ALA A 86 -9.04 0.15 4.21
CA ALA A 86 -7.62 0.20 4.53
C ALA A 86 -7.30 -0.37 5.93
N ARG A 87 -8.16 -0.13 6.92
CA ARG A 87 -7.97 -0.57 8.31
C ARG A 87 -7.76 -2.08 8.42
N ARG A 88 -8.38 -2.86 7.56
CA ARG A 88 -8.22 -4.33 7.56
C ARG A 88 -6.79 -4.76 7.26
N ALA A 89 -6.12 -4.08 6.35
CA ALA A 89 -4.73 -4.36 6.02
C ALA A 89 -3.80 -4.03 7.21
N ILE A 90 -4.05 -2.92 7.90
CA ILE A 90 -3.26 -2.45 9.03
C ILE A 90 -3.31 -3.45 10.19
N LEU A 91 -4.44 -4.09 10.44
CA LEU A 91 -4.58 -5.08 11.52
C LEU A 91 -3.68 -6.32 11.32
N ARG A 92 -3.23 -6.59 10.10
CA ARG A 92 -2.37 -7.75 9.80
C ARG A 92 -0.90 -7.40 9.72
N LYS A 93 -0.59 -6.32 9.06
CA LYS A 93 0.76 -5.78 8.99
C LYS A 93 0.69 -4.26 8.95
N PRO A 94 0.95 -3.60 10.07
CA PRO A 94 0.81 -2.15 10.15
C PRO A 94 1.86 -1.46 9.31
N ILE A 95 1.47 -0.33 8.73
CA ILE A 95 2.40 0.71 8.29
C ILE A 95 2.84 1.52 9.52
N ASP A 96 3.91 2.29 9.41
CA ASP A 96 4.47 3.00 10.56
C ASP A 96 3.80 4.34 10.85
N ARG A 97 3.28 4.99 9.80
CA ARG A 97 2.66 6.32 9.90
C ARG A 97 1.41 6.44 9.05
N ILE A 98 0.48 7.27 9.51
CA ILE A 98 -0.72 7.64 8.74
C ILE A 98 -1.01 9.12 8.93
N GLY A 99 -1.57 9.77 7.91
CA GLY A 99 -1.96 11.16 7.99
C GLY A 99 -2.64 11.68 6.73
N TYR A 100 -2.78 12.98 6.65
CA TYR A 100 -3.25 13.66 5.46
C TYR A 100 -2.08 14.00 4.54
N GLY A 101 -2.25 13.75 3.26
CA GLY A 101 -1.36 14.22 2.21
C GLY A 101 -2.16 14.92 1.12
N GLY A 102 -1.69 16.06 0.65
CA GLY A 102 -2.38 16.80 -0.40
C GLY A 102 -2.25 18.31 -0.21
N TYR A 103 -3.09 19.07 -0.89
CA TYR A 103 -3.07 20.52 -0.80
C TYR A 103 -3.81 20.97 0.44
N LEU A 104 -3.07 21.36 1.48
CA LEU A 104 -3.64 21.81 2.75
C LEU A 104 -4.67 22.94 2.60
N LYS A 105 -4.48 23.82 1.63
CA LYS A 105 -5.41 24.92 1.39
C LYS A 105 -6.83 24.47 1.06
N LEU A 106 -6.97 23.35 0.35
CA LEU A 106 -8.28 22.84 -0.03
C LEU A 106 -9.08 22.32 1.16
N THR A 107 -8.41 21.84 2.18
CA THR A 107 -9.09 21.29 3.37
C THR A 107 -9.61 22.35 4.32
N LEU A 108 -9.22 23.61 4.15
CA LEU A 108 -9.64 24.70 5.04
C LEU A 108 -11.14 24.95 4.97
N ASP A 109 -11.75 24.65 3.82
CA ASP A 109 -13.19 24.80 3.61
C ASP A 109 -13.99 23.56 4.06
N PHE A 110 -13.29 22.52 4.55
CA PHE A 110 -13.88 21.24 4.98
C PHE A 110 -13.36 20.83 6.37
N PRO A 111 -13.69 21.57 7.43
CA PRO A 111 -13.18 21.29 8.78
C PRO A 111 -13.55 19.89 9.28
N GLU A 112 -14.74 19.38 8.95
CA GLU A 112 -15.16 18.05 9.36
C GLU A 112 -14.29 16.93 8.76
N PHE A 113 -13.68 17.18 7.60
CA PHE A 113 -12.71 16.24 7.03
C PHE A 113 -11.43 16.20 7.87
N LEU A 114 -10.92 17.34 8.30
CA LEU A 114 -9.74 17.40 9.16
C LEU A 114 -10.00 16.73 10.51
N ASP A 115 -11.17 16.99 11.11
CA ASP A 115 -11.59 16.33 12.36
C ASP A 115 -11.67 14.81 12.18
N TYR A 116 -12.17 14.36 11.04
CA TYR A 116 -12.22 12.93 10.74
C TYR A 116 -10.81 12.32 10.57
N VAL A 117 -9.92 12.99 9.86
CA VAL A 117 -8.52 12.53 9.71
C VAL A 117 -7.81 12.48 11.07
N GLU A 118 -8.03 13.47 11.94
CA GLU A 118 -7.50 13.45 13.30
C GLU A 118 -8.01 12.24 14.08
N ASN A 119 -9.30 11.93 14.01
CA ASN A 119 -9.89 10.76 14.65
C ASN A 119 -9.28 9.47 14.12
N VAL A 120 -9.06 9.35 12.82
CA VAL A 120 -8.37 8.20 12.23
C VAL A 120 -6.92 8.09 12.70
N CYS A 121 -6.21 9.21 12.78
CA CYS A 121 -4.83 9.21 13.30
C CYS A 121 -4.78 8.73 14.77
N ASN A 122 -5.76 9.09 15.57
CA ASN A 122 -5.87 8.64 16.97
C ASN A 122 -6.19 7.14 17.03
N GLU A 123 -7.17 6.66 16.25
CA GLU A 123 -7.49 5.24 16.13
C GLU A 123 -6.28 4.43 15.66
N PHE A 124 -5.58 4.92 14.64
CA PHE A 124 -4.38 4.26 14.11
C PHE A 124 -3.28 4.15 15.17
N ARG A 125 -3.04 5.21 15.91
CA ARG A 125 -2.03 5.22 16.99
C ARG A 125 -2.36 4.17 18.05
N GLU A 126 -3.60 4.08 18.44
CA GLU A 126 -4.08 3.08 19.40
C GLU A 126 -3.90 1.66 18.86
N LEU A 127 -4.29 1.41 17.61
CA LEU A 127 -4.10 0.12 16.96
C LEU A 127 -2.61 -0.25 16.83
N TYR A 128 -1.78 0.71 16.43
CA TYR A 128 -0.34 0.51 16.26
C TYR A 128 0.34 0.14 17.59
N GLU A 129 0.08 0.89 18.64
CA GLU A 129 0.68 0.62 19.96
C GLU A 129 0.20 -0.72 20.56
N ASN A 130 -1.04 -1.08 20.33
CA ASN A 130 -1.57 -2.37 20.78
C ASN A 130 -1.04 -3.56 19.96
N ALA A 131 -0.74 -3.37 18.68
CA ALA A 131 -0.17 -4.39 17.79
C ALA A 131 1.34 -4.54 17.97
N LYS A 132 2.02 -3.53 18.48
CA LYS A 132 3.48 -3.47 18.59
C LYS A 132 4.02 -4.64 19.42
N GLY A 133 4.96 -5.38 18.80
CA GLY A 133 5.56 -6.55 19.44
C GLY A 133 4.67 -7.80 19.49
N THR A 134 3.49 -7.75 18.89
CA THR A 134 2.63 -8.93 18.72
C THR A 134 2.81 -9.55 17.35
N ILE A 135 2.69 -10.87 17.28
CA ILE A 135 2.63 -11.60 16.00
C ILE A 135 1.19 -12.06 15.82
N PRO A 136 0.48 -11.56 14.80
CA PRO A 136 -0.88 -12.01 14.55
C PRO A 136 -0.93 -13.51 14.29
N TYR A 137 -1.88 -14.19 14.89
CA TYR A 137 -2.12 -15.59 14.59
C TYR A 137 -2.62 -15.73 13.14
N CYS A 138 -1.95 -16.57 12.37
CA CYS A 138 -2.28 -16.84 10.98
C CYS A 138 -2.51 -18.35 10.79
N VAL A 139 -3.61 -18.70 10.12
CA VAL A 139 -3.98 -20.12 9.89
C VAL A 139 -3.23 -20.72 8.70
N ARG A 140 -2.75 -19.89 7.79
CA ARG A 140 -1.98 -20.31 6.61
C ARG A 140 -1.01 -19.23 6.18
N LYS A 141 0.09 -19.66 5.57
CA LYS A 141 1.07 -18.83 4.89
C LYS A 141 0.80 -18.84 3.40
N VAL A 142 0.48 -17.69 2.85
CA VAL A 142 0.09 -17.51 1.45
C VAL A 142 1.10 -16.59 0.78
N ALA A 143 1.63 -17.02 -0.36
CA ALA A 143 2.39 -16.13 -1.22
C ALA A 143 1.57 -15.70 -2.42
N VAL A 144 1.62 -14.42 -2.76
CA VAL A 144 1.14 -13.86 -4.02
C VAL A 144 2.34 -13.66 -4.91
N LEU A 145 2.35 -14.30 -6.08
CA LEU A 145 3.39 -14.13 -7.06
C LEU A 145 3.32 -12.73 -7.67
N ASN A 146 4.44 -12.05 -7.58
CA ASN A 146 4.58 -10.68 -8.00
C ASN A 146 5.42 -10.61 -9.28
N SER A 147 4.81 -10.20 -10.37
CA SER A 147 5.47 -10.02 -11.66
C SER A 147 5.66 -8.53 -11.99
N TRP A 148 6.36 -7.82 -11.14
CA TRP A 148 6.54 -6.36 -11.24
C TRP A 148 6.99 -5.89 -12.62
N GLY A 149 7.96 -6.56 -13.22
CA GLY A 149 8.45 -6.21 -14.55
C GLY A 149 7.33 -6.21 -15.60
N LYS A 150 6.45 -7.19 -15.56
CA LYS A 150 5.28 -7.26 -16.44
C LYS A 150 4.23 -6.22 -16.10
N ILE A 151 3.92 -6.02 -14.82
CA ILE A 151 2.99 -4.97 -14.39
C ILE A 151 3.48 -3.61 -14.86
N ARG A 152 4.77 -3.33 -14.76
CA ARG A 152 5.36 -2.11 -15.29
C ARG A 152 5.26 -2.01 -16.81
N SER A 153 5.57 -3.07 -17.53
CA SER A 153 5.45 -3.11 -18.98
C SER A 153 3.99 -2.88 -19.41
N TRP A 154 3.06 -3.52 -18.73
CA TRP A 154 1.63 -3.28 -19.00
C TRP A 154 1.23 -1.84 -18.71
N GLY A 155 1.69 -1.27 -17.61
CA GLY A 155 1.45 0.13 -17.29
C GLY A 155 2.00 1.10 -18.36
N CYS A 156 3.20 0.86 -18.85
CA CYS A 156 3.83 1.70 -19.85
C CYS A 156 3.19 1.58 -21.25
N HIS A 157 2.81 0.36 -21.65
CA HIS A 157 2.33 0.09 -23.00
C HIS A 157 0.80 0.05 -23.11
N MET A 158 0.10 -0.20 -22.02
CA MET A 158 -1.33 -0.54 -22.04
C MET A 158 -2.21 0.39 -21.20
N VAL A 159 -1.65 1.51 -20.75
CA VAL A 159 -2.40 2.55 -20.01
C VAL A 159 -3.72 2.94 -20.72
N HIS A 160 -3.75 2.82 -22.06
CA HIS A 160 -4.93 3.13 -22.86
C HIS A 160 -5.76 1.89 -23.27
N HIS A 161 -5.40 0.69 -22.82
CA HIS A 161 -6.07 -0.54 -23.21
C HIS A 161 -6.85 -1.17 -22.07
N ALA A 162 -8.06 -1.62 -22.35
CA ALA A 162 -8.94 -2.26 -21.37
C ALA A 162 -8.35 -3.54 -20.71
N LEU A 163 -7.39 -4.18 -21.36
CA LEU A 163 -6.71 -5.38 -20.84
C LEU A 163 -5.85 -5.08 -19.61
N TYR A 164 -5.19 -3.94 -19.60
CA TYR A 164 -4.43 -3.48 -18.44
C TYR A 164 -5.30 -3.39 -17.18
N GLN A 165 -6.46 -2.79 -17.30
CA GLN A 165 -7.37 -2.64 -16.17
C GLN A 165 -7.79 -3.99 -15.59
N LYS A 166 -8.13 -4.97 -16.43
CA LYS A 166 -8.57 -6.30 -15.96
C LYS A 166 -7.50 -7.01 -15.13
N GLN A 167 -6.27 -7.01 -15.59
CA GLN A 167 -5.17 -7.71 -14.89
C GLN A 167 -4.77 -6.99 -13.60
N ASN A 168 -4.68 -5.67 -13.65
CA ASN A 168 -4.40 -4.88 -12.47
C ASN A 168 -5.51 -5.01 -11.42
N TYR A 169 -6.77 -5.02 -11.83
CA TYR A 169 -7.90 -5.26 -10.93
C TYR A 169 -7.89 -6.65 -10.33
N SER A 170 -7.50 -7.68 -11.07
CA SER A 170 -7.39 -9.04 -10.54
C SER A 170 -6.31 -9.12 -9.46
N TYR A 171 -5.14 -8.55 -9.70
CA TYR A 171 -4.05 -8.49 -8.75
C TYR A 171 -4.44 -7.72 -7.48
N ALA A 172 -4.89 -6.49 -7.63
CA ALA A 172 -5.33 -5.67 -6.52
C ALA A 172 -6.53 -6.30 -5.79
N GLY A 173 -7.48 -6.89 -6.51
CA GLY A 173 -8.64 -7.56 -5.94
C GLY A 173 -8.29 -8.78 -5.10
N ILE A 174 -7.29 -9.55 -5.48
CA ILE A 174 -6.81 -10.69 -4.68
C ILE A 174 -6.13 -10.20 -3.40
N ILE A 175 -5.27 -9.20 -3.50
CA ILE A 175 -4.62 -8.61 -2.33
C ILE A 175 -5.67 -8.03 -1.38
N GLU A 176 -6.66 -7.33 -1.93
CA GLU A 176 -7.76 -6.76 -1.14
C GLU A 176 -8.58 -7.86 -0.44
N ALA A 177 -8.89 -8.94 -1.14
CA ALA A 177 -9.62 -10.07 -0.58
C ALA A 177 -8.83 -10.80 0.53
N LEU A 178 -7.51 -10.86 0.41
CA LEU A 178 -6.63 -11.44 1.42
C LEU A 178 -6.37 -10.48 2.60
N SER A 179 -6.55 -9.19 2.40
CA SER A 179 -6.35 -8.17 3.43
C SER A 179 -7.35 -8.35 4.58
N GLY A 180 -6.86 -8.46 5.80
CA GLY A 180 -7.67 -8.74 6.98
C GLY A 180 -8.10 -10.19 7.16
N ALA A 181 -7.85 -11.07 6.19
CA ALA A 181 -8.00 -12.51 6.37
C ALA A 181 -6.93 -13.04 7.34
N PRO A 182 -7.19 -14.16 8.05
CA PRO A 182 -6.23 -14.72 9.00
C PRO A 182 -5.09 -15.48 8.31
N PHE A 183 -4.49 -14.86 7.30
CA PHE A 183 -3.36 -15.41 6.55
C PHE A 183 -2.12 -14.55 6.72
N ASP A 184 -0.96 -15.20 6.77
CA ASP A 184 0.34 -14.56 6.58
C ASP A 184 0.55 -14.42 5.06
N VAL A 185 0.29 -13.24 4.53
CA VAL A 185 0.40 -12.96 3.09
C VAL A 185 1.75 -12.32 2.81
N ARG A 186 2.51 -12.92 1.91
CA ARG A 186 3.81 -12.44 1.43
C ARG A 186 3.77 -12.21 -0.07
N PHE A 187 4.61 -11.32 -0.54
CA PHE A 187 4.81 -11.07 -1.96
C PHE A 187 6.18 -11.60 -2.36
N ILE A 188 6.22 -12.51 -3.33
CA ILE A 188 7.45 -13.10 -3.84
C ILE A 188 7.48 -12.99 -5.35
N SER A 189 8.65 -12.78 -5.93
CA SER A 189 8.83 -12.78 -7.38
C SER A 189 9.28 -14.15 -7.89
N PHE A 190 9.22 -14.34 -9.20
CA PHE A 190 9.84 -15.52 -9.83
C PHE A 190 11.36 -15.50 -9.66
N ASP A 191 11.97 -14.31 -9.65
CA ASP A 191 13.41 -14.16 -9.46
C ASP A 191 13.83 -14.56 -8.04
N ASP A 192 13.05 -14.22 -7.02
CA ASP A 192 13.26 -14.69 -5.65
C ASP A 192 13.23 -16.22 -5.57
N ILE A 193 12.29 -16.86 -6.25
CA ILE A 193 12.18 -18.32 -6.29
C ILE A 193 13.37 -18.94 -7.00
N LEU A 194 13.83 -18.34 -8.11
CA LEU A 194 14.99 -18.82 -8.84
C LEU A 194 16.29 -18.66 -8.05
N ALA A 195 16.42 -17.56 -7.33
CA ALA A 195 17.59 -17.29 -6.49
C ALA A 195 17.62 -18.19 -5.24
N ASN A 196 16.48 -18.44 -4.63
CA ASN A 196 16.37 -19.26 -3.42
C ASN A 196 15.06 -20.07 -3.38
N PRO A 197 15.00 -21.26 -4.00
CA PRO A 197 13.81 -22.10 -3.98
C PRO A 197 13.32 -22.53 -2.59
N GLU A 198 14.17 -22.40 -1.56
CA GLU A 198 13.83 -22.79 -0.19
C GLU A 198 12.71 -21.89 0.41
N ILE A 199 12.51 -20.69 -0.14
CA ILE A 199 11.41 -19.80 0.29
C ILE A 199 10.03 -20.45 0.13
N LEU A 200 9.92 -21.45 -0.74
CA LEU A 200 8.66 -22.16 -0.97
C LEU A 200 8.30 -23.15 0.12
N LYS A 201 9.28 -23.63 0.89
CA LYS A 201 9.07 -24.70 1.89
C LYS A 201 8.15 -24.30 3.03
N ASP A 202 8.11 -23.03 3.34
CA ASP A 202 7.32 -22.49 4.44
C ASP A 202 5.93 -21.99 4.00
N LEU A 203 5.57 -22.17 2.73
CA LEU A 203 4.30 -21.69 2.19
C LEU A 203 3.27 -22.82 2.11
N ASP A 204 2.05 -22.51 2.50
CA ASP A 204 0.91 -23.43 2.31
C ASP A 204 0.27 -23.27 0.93
N VAL A 205 0.24 -22.04 0.40
CA VAL A 205 -0.42 -21.70 -0.86
C VAL A 205 0.38 -20.66 -1.62
N ILE A 206 0.44 -20.83 -2.93
CA ILE A 206 0.99 -19.84 -3.87
C ILE A 206 -0.14 -19.44 -4.82
N ILE A 207 -0.37 -18.15 -4.95
CA ILE A 207 -1.37 -17.58 -5.85
C ILE A 207 -0.65 -16.89 -7.00
N ASN A 208 -0.81 -17.41 -8.19
CA ASN A 208 -0.40 -16.73 -9.42
C ASN A 208 -1.57 -15.89 -9.93
N VAL A 209 -1.38 -14.59 -9.99
CA VAL A 209 -2.42 -13.62 -10.36
C VAL A 209 -2.17 -13.09 -11.76
N GLY A 210 -2.15 -13.94 -12.71
CA GLY A 210 -2.04 -13.51 -14.08
C GLY A 210 -0.97 -14.23 -14.86
N ASP A 211 -0.68 -13.72 -16.04
CA ASP A 211 0.30 -14.30 -16.95
C ASP A 211 1.71 -14.04 -16.42
N GLY A 212 2.20 -15.00 -15.69
CA GLY A 212 3.58 -15.02 -15.23
C GLY A 212 4.58 -15.02 -16.39
#